data_429023a4ce4eebcfc3ea556e4ab64d6f
#
_entry.id   429023a4ce4eebcfc3ea556e4ab64d6f
#
_cell.length_a   1.000
_cell.length_b   1.000
_cell.length_c   1.000
_cell.angle_alpha   90.00
_cell.angle_beta   90.00
_cell.angle_gamma   90.00
#
_symmetry.space_group_name_H-M   'P 1'
#
loop_
_entity.id
_entity.type
_entity.pdbx_description
1 polymer ?
#
loop_
_entity_poly.entity_id
_entity_poly.type
_entity_poly.pdbx_seq_one_letter_code
_entity_poly.pdbx_strand_id
1 'polypeptide(L)'
;VDEAREALQTTDEDVTQEKNLEEVFQAAEKQYSLLPSGEMSLNFSANYNYYRDDRIDIAIDENTGNISRFRIEQDAQHAFSSALSLDYGIWNNLTFNTRLPVSYKYDTQKDVSQAALGDVSFSLRYQPFPVKPGAMNTTLYTTLSTPTGDSPYDINVNEEVSSGSGYYSVGAGVSASKVIDPVVLFGSLGYTYAFDATGLNQVRGGEILNEVQPGDSVNFSMGLAYSLSYEVSLSASYQQSYNFETNFLFEDYTAASEDSTSSVINTSLGLRTSSNRIVNLSFGFGLTEDSPDVLLGLSLPIDFSGLKPGA
;
A
#
# COMPACT_ATOMS: atom_id res chain seq x y z
N VAL A 1 -24.01 44.66 16.83
CA VAL A 1 -24.70 43.38 17.06
C VAL A 1 -24.75 42.58 15.75
N ASP A 2 -24.96 43.22 14.62
CA ASP A 2 -25.03 42.54 13.31
C ASP A 2 -23.66 42.11 12.82
N GLU A 3 -22.57 42.90 13.02
CA GLU A 3 -21.18 42.49 12.70
C GLU A 3 -20.69 41.28 13.51
N ALA A 4 -21.12 41.16 14.79
CA ALA A 4 -20.75 39.99 15.62
C ALA A 4 -21.53 38.75 15.20
N ARG A 5 -22.76 38.93 14.64
CA ARG A 5 -23.58 37.86 14.11
C ARG A 5 -23.07 37.34 12.77
N GLU A 6 -22.61 38.26 11.93
CA GLU A 6 -21.99 37.98 10.64
C GLU A 6 -20.61 37.26 10.82
N ALA A 7 -19.82 37.69 11.81
CA ALA A 7 -18.55 37.01 12.16
C ALA A 7 -18.78 35.61 12.73
N LEU A 8 -19.85 35.38 13.51
CA LEU A 8 -20.22 34.05 14.02
C LEU A 8 -20.77 33.13 12.92
N GLN A 9 -21.48 33.68 11.95
CA GLN A 9 -21.98 32.88 10.82
C GLN A 9 -20.87 32.48 9.86
N THR A 10 -19.94 33.36 9.53
CA THR A 10 -18.76 33.02 8.72
C THR A 10 -17.87 31.99 9.41
N THR A 11 -17.68 32.07 10.72
CA THR A 11 -16.90 31.11 11.51
C THR A 11 -17.54 29.70 11.51
N ASP A 12 -18.86 29.61 11.57
CA ASP A 12 -19.58 28.33 11.55
C ASP A 12 -19.57 27.69 10.15
N GLU A 13 -19.64 28.47 9.08
CA GLU A 13 -19.52 27.97 7.70
C GLU A 13 -18.10 27.49 7.42
N ASP A 14 -17.06 28.24 7.82
CA ASP A 14 -15.66 27.88 7.64
C ASP A 14 -15.33 26.58 8.39
N VAL A 15 -15.78 26.43 9.64
CA VAL A 15 -15.59 25.20 10.43
C VAL A 15 -16.32 24.00 9.79
N THR A 16 -17.50 24.21 9.23
CA THR A 16 -18.27 23.16 8.56
C THR A 16 -17.57 22.75 7.26
N GLN A 17 -17.02 23.69 6.50
CA GLN A 17 -16.31 23.44 5.26
C GLN A 17 -14.99 22.71 5.53
N GLU A 18 -14.20 23.12 6.53
CA GLU A 18 -12.97 22.45 6.95
C GLU A 18 -13.25 21.01 7.38
N LYS A 19 -14.32 20.77 8.14
CA LYS A 19 -14.74 19.43 8.55
C LYS A 19 -15.12 18.55 7.36
N ASN A 20 -15.85 19.10 6.40
CA ASN A 20 -16.23 18.37 5.17
C ASN A 20 -14.99 18.01 4.34
N LEU A 21 -14.01 18.91 4.22
CA LEU A 21 -12.75 18.65 3.53
C LEU A 21 -11.96 17.54 4.22
N GLU A 22 -11.90 17.55 5.54
CA GLU A 22 -11.22 16.51 6.31
C GLU A 22 -11.90 15.15 6.17
N GLU A 23 -13.24 15.08 6.21
CA GLU A 23 -14.00 13.84 5.99
C GLU A 23 -13.77 13.27 4.58
N VAL A 24 -13.75 14.11 3.56
CA VAL A 24 -13.47 13.70 2.18
C VAL A 24 -12.04 13.20 2.05
N PHE A 25 -11.08 13.88 2.65
CA PHE A 25 -9.68 13.48 2.66
C PHE A 25 -9.47 12.13 3.39
N GLN A 26 -10.01 11.98 4.59
CA GLN A 26 -9.90 10.75 5.38
C GLN A 26 -10.53 9.54 4.67
N ALA A 27 -11.58 9.76 3.90
CA ALA A 27 -12.19 8.71 3.11
C ALA A 27 -11.37 8.35 1.86
N ALA A 28 -10.68 9.31 1.25
CA ALA A 28 -9.79 9.09 0.12
C ALA A 28 -8.48 8.41 0.56
N GLU A 29 -7.92 8.87 1.67
CA GLU A 29 -6.63 8.42 2.22
C GLU A 29 -6.83 7.75 3.59
N LYS A 30 -7.29 6.49 3.57
CA LYS A 30 -7.70 5.75 4.77
C LYS A 30 -6.60 5.55 5.83
N GLN A 31 -5.35 5.60 5.44
CA GLN A 31 -4.24 5.52 6.40
C GLN A 31 -4.23 6.68 7.41
N TYR A 32 -4.91 7.78 7.10
CA TYR A 32 -5.04 8.94 8.00
C TYR A 32 -6.35 8.93 8.80
N SER A 33 -7.25 7.98 8.54
CA SER A 33 -8.57 7.92 9.18
C SER A 33 -8.52 7.19 10.52
N LEU A 34 -9.23 7.73 11.49
CA LEU A 34 -9.52 7.11 12.78
C LEU A 34 -11.03 6.91 12.93
N LEU A 35 -11.43 5.85 13.62
CA LEU A 35 -12.82 5.58 13.92
C LEU A 35 -13.15 5.91 15.37
N PRO A 36 -14.35 6.48 15.64
CA PRO A 36 -14.87 6.61 16.99
C PRO A 36 -14.89 5.28 17.74
N SER A 37 -14.80 5.35 19.08
CA SER A 37 -14.82 4.15 19.91
C SER A 37 -16.06 3.28 19.69
N GLY A 38 -15.84 1.98 19.43
CA GLY A 38 -16.89 1.01 19.19
C GLY A 38 -17.44 0.98 17.76
N GLU A 39 -17.00 1.88 16.89
CA GLU A 39 -17.38 1.83 15.47
C GLU A 39 -16.52 0.86 14.67
N MET A 40 -17.13 0.28 13.64
CA MET A 40 -16.48 -0.65 12.70
C MET A 40 -16.70 -0.18 11.27
N SER A 41 -15.67 -0.33 10.45
CA SER A 41 -15.74 -0.08 9.01
C SER A 41 -15.11 -1.24 8.24
N LEU A 42 -15.82 -1.77 7.26
CA LEU A 42 -15.29 -2.75 6.31
C LEU A 42 -15.06 -2.06 4.97
N ASN A 43 -13.92 -2.33 4.39
CA ASN A 43 -13.58 -1.82 3.09
C ASN A 43 -13.08 -2.93 2.19
N PHE A 44 -13.55 -2.94 0.96
CA PHE A 44 -13.03 -3.77 -0.12
C PHE A 44 -12.15 -2.90 -1.02
N SER A 45 -10.97 -3.40 -1.37
CA SER A 45 -10.09 -2.80 -2.37
C SER A 45 -9.73 -3.81 -3.45
N ALA A 46 -9.64 -3.34 -4.68
CA ALA A 46 -9.14 -4.12 -5.81
C ALA A 46 -8.09 -3.27 -6.53
N ASN A 47 -6.94 -3.87 -6.81
CA ASN A 47 -5.83 -3.20 -7.47
C ASN A 47 -5.32 -4.06 -8.60
N TYR A 48 -4.87 -3.40 -9.65
CA TYR A 48 -4.16 -3.99 -10.77
C TYR A 48 -2.83 -3.28 -10.93
N ASN A 49 -1.75 -4.04 -10.97
CA ASN A 49 -0.40 -3.56 -11.20
C ASN A 49 0.15 -4.23 -12.45
N TYR A 50 0.74 -3.43 -13.31
CA TYR A 50 1.42 -3.87 -14.50
C TYR A 50 2.91 -3.54 -14.38
N TYR A 51 3.76 -4.53 -14.57
CA TYR A 51 5.21 -4.41 -14.63
C TYR A 51 5.67 -4.84 -16.00
N ARG A 52 6.55 -4.07 -16.60
CA ARG A 52 7.23 -4.41 -17.84
C ARG A 52 8.72 -4.59 -17.54
N ASP A 53 9.26 -5.70 -17.98
CA ASP A 53 10.69 -5.99 -17.90
C ASP A 53 11.22 -6.23 -19.34
N ASP A 54 12.20 -5.45 -19.75
CA ASP A 54 12.88 -5.61 -21.02
C ASP A 54 14.19 -6.36 -20.79
N ARG A 55 14.25 -7.63 -21.20
CA ARG A 55 15.43 -8.48 -21.05
C ARG A 55 16.21 -8.55 -22.32
N ILE A 56 17.54 -8.50 -22.17
CA ILE A 56 18.48 -8.75 -23.28
C ILE A 56 19.01 -10.18 -23.14
N ASP A 57 18.58 -11.06 -24.02
CA ASP A 57 19.11 -12.42 -24.13
C ASP A 57 20.30 -12.43 -25.13
N ILE A 58 21.48 -12.79 -24.61
CA ILE A 58 22.70 -12.89 -25.40
C ILE A 58 23.19 -14.32 -25.35
N ALA A 59 23.10 -15.01 -26.48
CA ALA A 59 23.74 -16.30 -26.62
C ALA A 59 25.11 -16.13 -27.27
N ILE A 60 26.15 -16.65 -26.61
CA ILE A 60 27.53 -16.66 -27.10
C ILE A 60 27.83 -18.06 -27.63
N ASP A 61 28.35 -18.14 -28.86
CA ASP A 61 28.84 -19.39 -29.42
C ASP A 61 30.13 -19.78 -28.68
N GLU A 62 30.10 -20.88 -27.93
CA GLU A 62 31.21 -21.35 -27.11
C GLU A 62 32.51 -21.68 -27.92
N ASN A 63 32.35 -21.98 -29.23
CA ASN A 63 33.49 -22.34 -30.08
C ASN A 63 34.17 -21.11 -30.68
N THR A 64 33.42 -20.05 -30.94
CA THR A 64 33.96 -18.88 -31.67
C THR A 64 34.06 -17.65 -30.76
N GLY A 65 33.43 -17.68 -29.57
CA GLY A 65 33.35 -16.52 -28.65
C GLY A 65 32.53 -15.35 -29.21
N ASN A 66 31.84 -15.54 -30.33
CA ASN A 66 31.03 -14.50 -30.92
C ASN A 66 29.57 -14.56 -30.45
N ILE A 67 28.91 -13.40 -30.42
CA ILE A 67 27.49 -13.34 -30.15
C ILE A 67 26.72 -14.02 -31.28
N SER A 68 26.12 -15.17 -30.99
CA SER A 68 25.35 -15.97 -31.95
C SER A 68 23.88 -15.56 -32.01
N ARG A 69 23.36 -15.00 -30.94
CA ARG A 69 22.01 -14.48 -30.85
C ARG A 69 21.99 -13.23 -29.94
N PHE A 70 21.31 -12.21 -30.43
CA PHE A 70 20.91 -11.04 -29.65
C PHE A 70 19.40 -10.92 -29.78
N ARG A 71 18.70 -11.01 -28.65
CA ARG A 71 17.24 -10.89 -28.61
C ARG A 71 16.84 -9.97 -27.47
N ILE A 72 15.98 -9.02 -27.76
CA ILE A 72 15.29 -8.25 -26.73
C ILE A 72 13.96 -8.95 -26.52
N GLU A 73 13.77 -9.52 -25.36
CA GLU A 73 12.50 -10.09 -24.91
C GLU A 73 11.80 -9.08 -24.01
N GLN A 74 10.55 -8.77 -24.37
CA GLN A 74 9.69 -7.95 -23.54
C GLN A 74 8.83 -8.90 -22.69
N ASP A 75 8.99 -8.81 -21.41
CA ASP A 75 8.21 -9.55 -20.43
C ASP A 75 7.18 -8.64 -19.78
N ALA A 76 6.07 -9.20 -19.37
CA ALA A 76 5.01 -8.48 -18.71
C ALA A 76 4.43 -9.29 -17.55
N GLN A 77 4.41 -8.69 -16.39
CA GLN A 77 3.75 -9.26 -15.22
C GLN A 77 2.48 -8.48 -14.91
N HIS A 78 1.35 -9.20 -14.88
CA HIS A 78 0.05 -8.69 -14.49
C HIS A 78 -0.29 -9.17 -13.07
N ALA A 79 -0.43 -8.26 -12.14
CA ALA A 79 -0.79 -8.58 -10.77
C ALA A 79 -2.14 -7.95 -10.41
N PHE A 80 -3.12 -8.79 -10.14
CA PHE A 80 -4.41 -8.37 -9.57
C PHE A 80 -4.40 -8.70 -8.09
N SER A 81 -4.75 -7.74 -7.27
CA SER A 81 -4.90 -7.96 -5.84
C SER A 81 -6.23 -7.38 -5.36
N SER A 82 -6.89 -8.11 -4.48
CA SER A 82 -8.05 -7.62 -3.76
C SER A 82 -7.83 -7.80 -2.27
N ALA A 83 -8.38 -6.92 -1.46
CA ALA A 83 -8.26 -7.05 -0.01
C ALA A 83 -9.54 -6.61 0.69
N LEU A 84 -9.84 -7.30 1.78
CA LEU A 84 -10.80 -6.88 2.77
C LEU A 84 -10.05 -6.27 3.95
N SER A 85 -10.41 -5.03 4.31
CA SER A 85 -9.83 -4.34 5.45
C SER A 85 -10.93 -4.03 6.45
N LEU A 86 -10.75 -4.48 7.68
CA LEU A 86 -11.64 -4.23 8.81
C LEU A 86 -10.97 -3.26 9.75
N ASP A 87 -11.59 -2.10 9.96
CA ASP A 87 -11.20 -1.11 10.95
C ASP A 87 -12.13 -1.18 12.17
N TYR A 88 -11.56 -1.06 13.37
CA TYR A 88 -12.29 -1.02 14.63
C TYR A 88 -11.74 0.08 15.54
N GLY A 89 -12.60 1.02 15.92
CA GLY A 89 -12.28 2.07 16.88
C GLY A 89 -12.21 1.52 18.31
N ILE A 90 -11.00 1.31 18.83
CA ILE A 90 -10.81 0.90 20.24
C ILE A 90 -11.13 2.08 21.16
N TRP A 91 -10.54 3.23 20.86
CA TRP A 91 -10.81 4.51 21.50
C TRP A 91 -11.01 5.58 20.42
N ASN A 92 -11.49 6.76 20.79
CA ASN A 92 -11.68 7.86 19.84
C ASN A 92 -10.39 8.32 19.13
N ASN A 93 -9.24 7.98 19.69
CA ASN A 93 -7.93 8.30 19.15
C ASN A 93 -7.06 7.07 18.84
N LEU A 94 -7.64 5.86 18.88
CA LEU A 94 -6.95 4.60 18.58
C LEU A 94 -7.84 3.68 17.75
N THR A 95 -7.39 3.37 16.55
CA THR A 95 -8.06 2.44 15.62
C THR A 95 -7.17 1.24 15.34
N PHE A 96 -7.75 0.07 15.43
CA PHE A 96 -7.16 -1.20 15.00
C PHE A 96 -7.64 -1.53 13.59
N ASN A 97 -6.74 -2.03 12.76
CA ASN A 97 -7.06 -2.48 11.41
C ASN A 97 -6.53 -3.88 11.17
N THR A 98 -7.30 -4.70 10.48
CA THR A 98 -6.87 -6.00 9.93
C THR A 98 -7.11 -6.00 8.44
N ARG A 99 -6.11 -6.42 7.67
CA ARG A 99 -6.19 -6.54 6.21
C ARG A 99 -5.95 -7.99 5.77
N LEU A 100 -6.86 -8.50 4.94
CA LEU A 100 -6.84 -9.84 4.35
C LEU A 100 -6.72 -9.70 2.83
N PRO A 101 -5.52 -9.81 2.25
CA PRO A 101 -5.32 -9.71 0.81
C PRO A 101 -5.49 -11.07 0.12
N VAL A 102 -6.03 -11.03 -1.09
CA VAL A 102 -6.03 -12.13 -2.06
C VAL A 102 -5.38 -11.61 -3.33
N SER A 103 -4.38 -12.30 -3.84
CA SER A 103 -3.68 -11.92 -5.06
C SER A 103 -3.90 -12.95 -6.16
N TYR A 104 -4.01 -12.45 -7.39
CA TYR A 104 -3.91 -13.23 -8.61
C TYR A 104 -2.80 -12.62 -9.46
N LYS A 105 -1.78 -13.42 -9.75
CA LYS A 105 -0.65 -13.00 -10.58
C LYS A 105 -0.62 -13.87 -11.84
N TYR A 106 -0.30 -13.24 -12.95
CA TYR A 106 -0.06 -13.88 -14.23
C TYR A 106 1.27 -13.37 -14.79
N ASP A 107 2.18 -14.31 -15.01
CA ASP A 107 3.49 -14.09 -15.61
C ASP A 107 3.42 -14.59 -17.06
N THR A 108 3.59 -13.69 -18.02
CA THR A 108 3.46 -14.00 -19.44
C THR A 108 4.62 -14.81 -19.97
N GLN A 109 5.80 -14.73 -19.36
CA GLN A 109 6.99 -15.45 -19.80
C GLN A 109 6.91 -16.92 -19.43
N LYS A 110 6.48 -17.21 -18.22
CA LYS A 110 6.37 -18.59 -17.71
C LYS A 110 5.05 -19.23 -18.05
N ASP A 111 4.08 -18.46 -18.58
CA ASP A 111 2.68 -18.89 -18.79
C ASP A 111 2.07 -19.53 -17.51
N VAL A 112 2.40 -18.95 -16.35
CA VAL A 112 1.97 -19.43 -15.04
C VAL A 112 1.04 -18.40 -14.41
N SER A 113 -0.06 -18.87 -13.87
CA SER A 113 -1.00 -18.07 -13.11
C SER A 113 -1.33 -18.72 -11.78
N GLN A 114 -1.41 -17.92 -10.72
CA GLN A 114 -1.77 -18.39 -9.39
C GLN A 114 -2.68 -17.39 -8.67
N ALA A 115 -3.70 -17.93 -8.00
CA ALA A 115 -4.55 -17.19 -7.09
C ALA A 115 -4.34 -17.73 -5.67
N ALA A 116 -3.90 -16.86 -4.75
CA ALA A 116 -3.63 -17.27 -3.37
C ALA A 116 -3.90 -16.13 -2.39
N LEU A 117 -4.04 -16.49 -1.12
CA LEU A 117 -4.02 -15.54 -0.01
C LEU A 117 -2.64 -14.89 0.07
N GLY A 118 -2.61 -13.59 0.27
CA GLY A 118 -1.37 -12.88 0.58
C GLY A 118 -1.12 -12.78 2.09
N ASP A 119 -0.17 -11.94 2.47
CA ASP A 119 0.21 -11.75 3.85
C ASP A 119 -0.84 -10.93 4.61
N VAL A 120 -1.38 -11.52 5.66
CA VAL A 120 -2.31 -10.84 6.57
C VAL A 120 -1.55 -9.81 7.38
N SER A 121 -2.10 -8.61 7.48
CA SER A 121 -1.50 -7.55 8.28
C SER A 121 -2.46 -6.98 9.32
N PHE A 122 -1.87 -6.56 10.44
CA PHE A 122 -2.54 -5.94 11.56
C PHE A 122 -1.89 -4.59 11.81
N SER A 123 -2.71 -3.54 11.95
CA SER A 123 -2.19 -2.19 12.16
C SER A 123 -2.90 -1.52 13.34
N LEU A 124 -2.16 -0.67 14.05
CA LEU A 124 -2.68 0.26 15.05
C LEU A 124 -2.38 1.67 14.60
N ARG A 125 -3.38 2.55 14.63
CA ARG A 125 -3.26 3.98 14.36
C ARG A 125 -3.66 4.75 15.62
N TYR A 126 -2.75 5.58 16.09
CA TYR A 126 -2.92 6.35 17.32
C TYR A 126 -2.70 7.84 17.07
N GLN A 127 -3.66 8.66 17.44
CA GLN A 127 -3.59 10.11 17.37
C GLN A 127 -3.27 10.68 18.75
N PRO A 128 -2.02 11.13 18.99
CA PRO A 128 -1.60 11.59 20.31
C PRO A 128 -2.20 12.94 20.69
N PHE A 129 -2.54 13.77 19.71
CA PHE A 129 -3.04 15.12 19.92
C PHE A 129 -4.49 15.24 19.45
N PRO A 130 -5.36 15.97 20.18
CA PRO A 130 -6.71 16.22 19.72
C PRO A 130 -6.71 17.06 18.45
N VAL A 131 -7.62 16.75 17.54
CA VAL A 131 -7.84 17.54 16.32
C VAL A 131 -8.29 18.95 16.74
N LYS A 132 -7.64 19.96 16.16
CA LYS A 132 -8.01 21.37 16.33
C LYS A 132 -8.12 22.02 14.96
N PRO A 133 -9.13 22.84 14.72
CA PRO A 133 -9.25 23.60 13.46
C PRO A 133 -7.95 24.36 13.13
N GLY A 134 -7.51 24.29 11.88
CA GLY A 134 -6.28 24.94 11.41
C GLY A 134 -4.97 24.34 11.90
N ALA A 135 -4.99 23.36 12.81
CA ALA A 135 -3.80 22.66 13.28
C ALA A 135 -3.45 21.49 12.34
N MET A 136 -2.23 21.01 12.47
CA MET A 136 -1.78 19.80 11.80
C MET A 136 -2.25 18.58 12.59
N ASN A 137 -2.95 17.65 11.93
CA ASN A 137 -3.30 16.36 12.49
C ASN A 137 -2.12 15.41 12.34
N THR A 138 -1.76 14.74 13.43
CA THR A 138 -0.63 13.79 13.45
C THR A 138 -1.11 12.45 13.97
N THR A 139 -0.81 11.39 13.24
CA THR A 139 -1.15 10.01 13.60
C THR A 139 0.13 9.17 13.61
N LEU A 140 0.36 8.45 14.69
CA LEU A 140 1.37 7.41 14.77
C LEU A 140 0.75 6.09 14.33
N TYR A 141 1.47 5.30 13.58
CA TYR A 141 1.00 3.97 13.18
C TYR A 141 2.07 2.90 13.37
N THR A 142 1.62 1.70 13.62
CA THR A 142 2.45 0.50 13.59
C THR A 142 1.71 -0.60 12.84
N THR A 143 2.45 -1.44 12.12
CA THR A 143 1.90 -2.53 11.31
C THR A 143 2.72 -3.79 11.54
N LEU A 144 2.06 -4.91 11.78
CA LEU A 144 2.63 -6.25 11.79
C LEU A 144 2.14 -6.99 10.55
N SER A 145 3.04 -7.47 9.72
CA SER A 145 2.74 -8.36 8.60
C SER A 145 3.17 -9.79 8.93
N THR A 146 2.33 -10.75 8.56
CA THR A 146 2.56 -12.17 8.84
C THR A 146 2.71 -12.93 7.53
N PRO A 147 3.64 -13.90 7.41
CA PRO A 147 3.88 -14.66 6.19
C PRO A 147 2.81 -15.75 6.01
N THR A 148 1.57 -15.33 5.77
CA THR A 148 0.42 -16.23 5.53
C THR A 148 0.19 -16.55 4.07
N GLY A 149 0.82 -15.81 3.18
CA GLY A 149 0.85 -16.08 1.75
C GLY A 149 1.90 -17.13 1.38
N ASP A 150 1.89 -17.56 0.11
CA ASP A 150 2.88 -18.49 -0.41
C ASP A 150 4.25 -17.79 -0.48
N SER A 151 5.21 -18.34 0.27
CA SER A 151 6.56 -17.79 0.37
C SER A 151 7.33 -17.92 -0.95
N PRO A 152 8.00 -16.86 -1.44
CA PRO A 152 8.85 -16.94 -2.63
C PRO A 152 10.03 -17.91 -2.43
N TYR A 153 10.32 -18.27 -1.19
CA TYR A 153 11.41 -19.16 -0.83
C TYR A 153 10.99 -20.62 -0.79
N ASP A 154 9.69 -20.93 -0.69
CA ASP A 154 9.15 -22.30 -0.56
C ASP A 154 8.51 -22.83 -1.84
N ILE A 155 8.20 -21.95 -2.82
CA ILE A 155 7.56 -22.32 -4.08
C ILE A 155 8.58 -22.83 -5.12
N ASN A 156 8.09 -23.62 -6.09
CA ASN A 156 8.83 -23.89 -7.32
C ASN A 156 8.75 -22.69 -8.26
N VAL A 157 9.81 -21.89 -8.34
CA VAL A 157 9.86 -20.63 -9.11
C VAL A 157 9.60 -20.80 -10.62
N ASN A 158 9.67 -22.03 -11.16
CA ASN A 158 9.38 -22.31 -12.56
C ASN A 158 7.90 -22.62 -12.85
N GLU A 159 7.14 -22.99 -11.80
CA GLU A 159 5.76 -23.50 -11.93
C GLU A 159 4.77 -22.68 -11.09
N GLU A 160 5.26 -21.88 -10.14
CA GLU A 160 4.45 -21.16 -9.17
C GLU A 160 4.86 -19.69 -9.06
N VAL A 161 3.95 -18.86 -8.59
CA VAL A 161 4.17 -17.44 -8.31
C VAL A 161 3.85 -17.15 -6.86
N SER A 162 4.75 -16.53 -6.13
CA SER A 162 4.55 -16.19 -4.71
C SER A 162 3.40 -15.21 -4.51
N SER A 163 2.65 -15.38 -3.43
CA SER A 163 1.58 -14.46 -2.99
C SER A 163 1.93 -13.68 -1.72
N GLY A 164 2.93 -14.12 -0.97
CA GLY A 164 3.42 -13.51 0.27
C GLY A 164 4.90 -13.15 0.21
N SER A 165 5.39 -12.56 1.30
CA SER A 165 6.81 -12.19 1.50
C SER A 165 7.67 -13.34 2.00
N GLY A 166 7.07 -14.27 2.74
CA GLY A 166 7.76 -15.40 3.36
C GLY A 166 8.42 -15.07 4.71
N TYR A 167 8.26 -13.88 5.23
CA TYR A 167 8.81 -13.45 6.52
C TYR A 167 7.87 -12.52 7.29
N TYR A 168 8.07 -12.44 8.61
CA TYR A 168 7.39 -11.44 9.43
C TYR A 168 8.03 -10.07 9.25
N SER A 169 7.22 -9.00 9.31
CA SER A 169 7.75 -7.65 9.37
C SER A 169 6.96 -6.77 10.33
N VAL A 170 7.65 -5.80 10.93
CA VAL A 170 7.05 -4.78 11.81
C VAL A 170 7.41 -3.40 11.29
N GLY A 171 6.39 -2.63 10.92
CA GLY A 171 6.53 -1.25 10.52
C GLY A 171 6.08 -0.29 11.61
N ALA A 172 6.70 0.87 11.67
CA ALA A 172 6.26 2.00 12.48
C ALA A 172 6.49 3.31 11.73
N GLY A 173 5.62 4.29 11.96
CA GLY A 173 5.75 5.56 11.27
C GLY A 173 4.84 6.64 11.81
N VAL A 174 4.94 7.79 11.18
CA VAL A 174 4.14 8.98 11.45
C VAL A 174 3.50 9.45 10.16
N SER A 175 2.24 9.80 10.23
CA SER A 175 1.52 10.51 9.18
C SER A 175 1.01 11.84 9.72
N ALA A 176 0.96 12.83 8.85
CA ALA A 176 0.47 14.15 9.17
C ALA A 176 -0.38 14.69 8.04
N SER A 177 -1.44 15.43 8.39
CA SER A 177 -2.27 16.15 7.44
C SER A 177 -2.61 17.53 7.96
N LYS A 178 -2.80 18.48 7.03
CA LYS A 178 -3.22 19.84 7.34
C LYS A 178 -4.21 20.35 6.32
N VAL A 179 -5.36 20.78 6.79
CA VAL A 179 -6.35 21.46 5.96
C VAL A 179 -5.94 22.92 5.75
N ILE A 180 -5.84 23.33 4.50
CA ILE A 180 -5.61 24.70 4.05
C ILE A 180 -6.63 24.95 2.93
N ASP A 181 -7.84 25.34 3.32
CA ASP A 181 -8.96 25.49 2.39
C ASP A 181 -8.56 26.15 1.06
N PRO A 182 -8.84 25.55 -0.09
CA PRO A 182 -9.64 24.33 -0.32
C PRO A 182 -8.83 23.03 -0.45
N VAL A 183 -7.60 22.98 0.03
CA VAL A 183 -6.63 21.90 -0.15
C VAL A 183 -6.31 21.24 1.19
N VAL A 184 -6.14 19.93 1.20
CA VAL A 184 -5.53 19.18 2.30
C VAL A 184 -4.15 18.73 1.88
N LEU A 185 -3.12 19.17 2.60
CA LEU A 185 -1.76 18.66 2.44
C LEU A 185 -1.56 17.46 3.40
N PHE A 186 -0.89 16.44 2.92
CA PHE A 186 -0.61 15.26 3.72
C PHE A 186 0.75 14.65 3.41
N GLY A 187 1.26 13.87 4.34
CA GLY A 187 2.50 13.12 4.16
C GLY A 187 2.71 12.09 5.26
N SER A 188 3.55 11.12 5.00
CA SER A 188 3.94 10.11 5.95
C SER A 188 5.40 9.72 5.81
N LEU A 189 5.98 9.26 6.90
CA LEU A 189 7.30 8.66 6.95
C LEU A 189 7.21 7.41 7.84
N GLY A 190 7.74 6.30 7.35
CA GLY A 190 7.72 5.02 8.05
C GLY A 190 9.01 4.25 7.84
N TYR A 191 9.28 3.37 8.77
CA TYR A 191 10.36 2.39 8.72
C TYR A 191 9.77 1.01 8.99
N THR A 192 10.20 0.01 8.23
CA THR A 192 9.77 -1.37 8.39
C THR A 192 11.00 -2.24 8.60
N TYR A 193 11.01 -2.95 9.70
CA TYR A 193 11.98 -3.97 10.03
C TYR A 193 11.48 -5.33 9.56
N ALA A 194 12.32 -6.07 8.85
CA ALA A 194 12.04 -7.41 8.36
C ALA A 194 12.77 -8.45 9.22
N PHE A 195 12.09 -9.51 9.61
CA PHE A 195 12.69 -10.60 10.37
C PHE A 195 13.27 -11.65 9.43
N ASP A 196 14.35 -12.28 9.84
CA ASP A 196 15.01 -13.33 9.08
C ASP A 196 14.07 -14.53 8.86
N ALA A 197 14.07 -15.06 7.63
CA ALA A 197 13.40 -16.31 7.27
C ALA A 197 14.44 -17.45 7.35
N THR A 198 14.32 -18.27 8.39
CA THR A 198 15.29 -19.33 8.70
C THR A 198 14.73 -20.73 8.49
N GLY A 199 15.63 -21.71 8.27
CA GLY A 199 15.24 -23.13 8.18
C GLY A 199 14.57 -23.50 6.87
N LEU A 200 14.85 -22.80 5.79
CA LEU A 200 14.19 -22.94 4.50
C LEU A 200 14.54 -24.27 3.79
N ASN A 201 15.81 -24.67 3.76
CA ASN A 201 16.32 -25.90 3.10
C ASN A 201 15.85 -26.04 1.64
N GLN A 202 15.83 -24.94 0.90
CA GLN A 202 15.32 -24.90 -0.47
C GLN A 202 16.45 -24.99 -1.50
N VAL A 203 16.27 -25.82 -2.52
CA VAL A 203 17.24 -25.90 -3.63
C VAL A 203 17.00 -24.76 -4.62
N ARG A 204 18.00 -23.91 -4.82
CA ARG A 204 17.99 -22.79 -5.75
C ARG A 204 19.27 -22.80 -6.60
N GLY A 205 19.10 -22.97 -7.93
CA GLY A 205 20.25 -23.00 -8.83
C GLY A 205 21.24 -24.15 -8.57
N GLY A 206 20.81 -25.23 -7.90
CA GLY A 206 21.67 -26.35 -7.50
C GLY A 206 22.27 -26.22 -6.10
N GLU A 207 22.09 -25.11 -5.43
CA GLU A 207 22.57 -24.82 -4.07
C GLU A 207 21.43 -24.82 -3.07
N ILE A 208 21.71 -25.08 -1.79
CA ILE A 208 20.71 -25.09 -0.72
C ILE A 208 20.64 -23.71 -0.07
N LEU A 209 19.50 -23.04 -0.21
CA LEU A 209 19.17 -21.82 0.50
C LEU A 209 18.67 -22.16 1.91
N ASN A 210 19.41 -21.77 2.94
CA ASN A 210 19.11 -22.08 4.34
C ASN A 210 18.35 -20.94 5.03
N GLU A 211 18.70 -19.70 4.70
CA GLU A 211 18.21 -18.51 5.38
C GLU A 211 18.15 -17.33 4.41
N VAL A 212 17.15 -16.48 4.60
CA VAL A 212 17.07 -15.18 3.95
C VAL A 212 16.98 -14.11 5.04
N GLN A 213 17.85 -13.11 4.93
CA GLN A 213 17.83 -11.91 5.77
C GLN A 213 17.30 -10.74 4.92
N PRO A 214 15.98 -10.49 4.95
CA PRO A 214 15.38 -9.45 4.12
C PRO A 214 15.88 -8.08 4.57
N GLY A 215 16.08 -7.19 3.61
CA GLY A 215 16.39 -5.80 3.89
C GLY A 215 15.21 -5.07 4.54
N ASP A 216 15.54 -4.18 5.44
CA ASP A 216 14.57 -3.23 6.00
C ASP A 216 14.07 -2.25 4.94
N SER A 217 13.02 -1.49 5.22
CA SER A 217 12.57 -0.46 4.28
C SER A 217 12.22 0.86 4.94
N VAL A 218 12.45 1.94 4.19
CA VAL A 218 12.00 3.30 4.53
C VAL A 218 10.96 3.74 3.53
N ASN A 219 9.79 4.13 4.03
CA ASN A 219 8.66 4.53 3.21
C ASN A 219 8.37 6.01 3.45
N PHE A 220 8.24 6.76 2.37
CA PHE A 220 7.89 8.17 2.38
C PHE A 220 6.71 8.42 1.46
N SER A 221 5.77 9.26 1.88
CA SER A 221 4.72 9.75 1.00
C SER A 221 4.42 11.22 1.26
N MET A 222 4.00 11.93 0.22
CA MET A 222 3.46 13.28 0.32
C MET A 222 2.43 13.51 -0.78
N GLY A 223 1.46 14.36 -0.52
CA GLY A 223 0.42 14.64 -1.49
C GLY A 223 -0.48 15.79 -1.09
N LEU A 224 -1.43 16.02 -1.95
CA LEU A 224 -2.49 17.00 -1.75
C LEU A 224 -3.83 16.41 -2.18
N ALA A 225 -4.87 16.80 -1.48
CA ALA A 225 -6.25 16.49 -1.85
C ALA A 225 -7.03 17.80 -2.01
N TYR A 226 -7.90 17.85 -3.01
CA TYR A 226 -8.72 18.99 -3.33
C TYR A 226 -10.18 18.57 -3.45
N SER A 227 -11.08 19.25 -2.76
CA SER A 227 -12.51 19.02 -2.89
C SER A 227 -13.06 19.86 -4.04
N LEU A 228 -13.42 19.22 -5.14
CA LEU A 228 -14.06 19.87 -6.29
C LEU A 228 -15.52 20.26 -5.97
N SER A 229 -16.20 19.42 -5.19
CA SER A 229 -17.55 19.63 -4.68
C SER A 229 -17.75 18.75 -3.45
N TYR A 230 -18.92 18.84 -2.80
CA TYR A 230 -19.32 17.95 -1.71
C TYR A 230 -19.29 16.46 -2.12
N GLU A 231 -19.51 16.17 -3.40
CA GLU A 231 -19.61 14.80 -3.92
C GLU A 231 -18.32 14.29 -4.56
N VAL A 232 -17.42 15.19 -4.96
CA VAL A 232 -16.25 14.85 -5.78
C VAL A 232 -14.98 15.43 -5.18
N SER A 233 -14.00 14.58 -4.94
CA SER A 233 -12.65 14.96 -4.53
C SER A 233 -11.59 14.41 -5.47
N LEU A 234 -10.50 15.11 -5.58
CA LEU A 234 -9.32 14.72 -6.35
C LEU A 234 -8.10 14.74 -5.43
N SER A 235 -7.27 13.72 -5.46
CA SER A 235 -5.99 13.74 -4.78
C SER A 235 -4.85 13.40 -5.74
N ALA A 236 -3.67 13.93 -5.44
CA ALA A 236 -2.43 13.58 -6.10
C ALA A 236 -1.36 13.34 -5.04
N SER A 237 -0.63 12.24 -5.16
CA SER A 237 0.41 11.88 -4.20
C SER A 237 1.64 11.29 -4.88
N TYR A 238 2.78 11.53 -4.27
CA TYR A 238 4.05 10.87 -4.54
C TYR A 238 4.35 9.91 -3.39
N GLN A 239 4.73 8.69 -3.73
CA GLN A 239 5.11 7.67 -2.77
C GLN A 239 6.48 7.12 -3.17
N GLN A 240 7.34 6.89 -2.19
CA GLN A 240 8.66 6.30 -2.38
C GLN A 240 8.91 5.27 -1.29
N SER A 241 9.41 4.11 -1.71
CA SER A 241 9.93 3.07 -0.83
C SER A 241 11.39 2.81 -1.19
N TYR A 242 12.26 2.87 -0.21
CA TYR A 242 13.65 2.47 -0.31
C TYR A 242 13.81 1.18 0.48
N ASN A 243 14.22 0.11 -0.20
CA ASN A 243 14.46 -1.19 0.40
C ASN A 243 15.96 -1.45 0.40
N PHE A 244 16.50 -1.78 1.58
CA PHE A 244 17.89 -2.15 1.74
C PHE A 244 18.17 -3.53 1.16
N GLU A 245 19.42 -3.87 0.98
CA GLU A 245 19.88 -5.16 0.46
C GLU A 245 19.29 -6.34 1.25
N THR A 246 18.97 -7.41 0.54
CA THR A 246 18.56 -8.69 1.12
C THR A 246 19.69 -9.68 0.98
N ASN A 247 20.07 -10.37 2.07
CA ASN A 247 21.09 -11.39 2.07
C ASN A 247 20.45 -12.78 1.97
N PHE A 248 20.99 -13.61 1.06
CA PHE A 248 20.59 -14.98 0.84
C PHE A 248 21.76 -15.89 1.30
N LEU A 249 21.53 -16.65 2.34
CA LEU A 249 22.53 -17.53 2.95
C LEU A 249 22.37 -18.94 2.40
N PHE A 250 23.26 -19.31 1.49
CA PHE A 250 23.38 -20.66 0.97
C PHE A 250 24.32 -21.47 1.87
N GLU A 251 24.41 -22.80 1.64
CA GLU A 251 25.25 -23.67 2.45
C GLU A 251 26.74 -23.26 2.39
N ASP A 252 27.23 -22.88 1.22
CA ASP A 252 28.63 -22.60 0.97
C ASP A 252 28.98 -21.11 0.79
N TYR A 253 28.00 -20.24 0.55
CA TYR A 253 28.23 -18.80 0.31
C TYR A 253 27.01 -17.93 0.64
N THR A 254 27.22 -16.63 0.71
CA THR A 254 26.16 -15.63 0.86
C THR A 254 26.09 -14.79 -0.41
N ALA A 255 24.88 -14.63 -0.96
CA ALA A 255 24.59 -13.69 -2.03
C ALA A 255 23.76 -12.53 -1.46
N ALA A 256 23.98 -11.32 -1.96
CA ALA A 256 23.17 -10.16 -1.62
C ALA A 256 22.45 -9.60 -2.86
N SER A 257 21.22 -9.12 -2.67
CA SER A 257 20.59 -8.28 -3.68
C SER A 257 21.17 -6.86 -3.61
N GLU A 258 20.92 -6.07 -4.63
CA GLU A 258 21.14 -4.63 -4.54
C GLU A 258 20.00 -3.96 -3.77
N ASP A 259 20.26 -2.76 -3.26
CA ASP A 259 19.21 -1.86 -2.74
C ASP A 259 18.22 -1.54 -3.86
N SER A 260 16.93 -1.42 -3.54
CA SER A 260 15.92 -1.08 -4.54
C SER A 260 15.12 0.15 -4.14
N THR A 261 14.69 0.91 -5.13
CA THR A 261 13.87 2.11 -4.93
C THR A 261 12.64 2.08 -5.81
N SER A 262 11.48 2.00 -5.19
CA SER A 262 10.19 2.14 -5.87
C SER A 262 9.61 3.52 -5.63
N SER A 263 9.30 4.24 -6.71
CA SER A 263 8.70 5.58 -6.66
C SER A 263 7.50 5.66 -7.59
N VAL A 264 6.38 6.14 -7.07
CA VAL A 264 5.09 6.16 -7.78
C VAL A 264 4.41 7.50 -7.61
N ILE A 265 3.82 8.01 -8.68
CA ILE A 265 2.85 9.10 -8.64
C ILE A 265 1.45 8.50 -8.79
N ASN A 266 0.59 8.80 -7.83
CA ASN A 266 -0.82 8.39 -7.83
C ASN A 266 -1.74 9.61 -7.92
N THR A 267 -2.83 9.45 -8.67
CA THR A 267 -3.96 10.36 -8.69
C THR A 267 -5.21 9.57 -8.32
N SER A 268 -6.04 10.08 -7.43
CA SER A 268 -7.27 9.40 -7.05
C SER A 268 -8.48 10.33 -7.11
N LEU A 269 -9.60 9.77 -7.55
CA LEU A 269 -10.89 10.40 -7.65
C LEU A 269 -11.82 9.78 -6.61
N GLY A 270 -12.24 10.57 -5.63
CA GLY A 270 -13.24 10.19 -4.63
C GLY A 270 -14.62 10.63 -5.06
N LEU A 271 -15.56 9.69 -5.09
CA LEU A 271 -16.96 9.90 -5.42
C LEU A 271 -17.83 9.56 -4.21
N ARG A 272 -18.48 10.55 -3.62
CA ARG A 272 -19.41 10.37 -2.50
C ARG A 272 -20.75 9.88 -3.04
N THR A 273 -21.06 8.61 -2.78
CA THR A 273 -22.32 7.98 -3.21
C THR A 273 -23.42 8.09 -2.14
N SER A 274 -23.05 8.31 -0.89
CA SER A 274 -23.96 8.64 0.22
C SER A 274 -23.19 9.38 1.32
N SER A 275 -23.88 9.86 2.37
CA SER A 275 -23.25 10.59 3.48
C SER A 275 -22.04 9.89 4.10
N ASN A 276 -22.03 8.56 4.10
CA ASN A 276 -20.99 7.75 4.74
C ASN A 276 -20.22 6.84 3.76
N ARG A 277 -20.41 7.03 2.44
CA ARG A 277 -19.80 6.16 1.42
C ARG A 277 -19.09 6.98 0.36
N ILE A 278 -17.79 6.82 0.29
CA ILE A 278 -16.96 7.37 -0.78
C ILE A 278 -16.28 6.21 -1.49
N VAL A 279 -16.52 6.14 -2.80
CA VAL A 279 -15.84 5.22 -3.71
C VAL A 279 -14.61 5.92 -4.24
N ASN A 280 -13.44 5.28 -4.14
CA ASN A 280 -12.20 5.83 -4.66
C ASN A 280 -11.72 5.04 -5.87
N LEU A 281 -11.41 5.76 -6.93
CA LEU A 281 -10.74 5.27 -8.13
C LEU A 281 -9.35 5.88 -8.16
N SER A 282 -8.32 5.05 -8.27
CA SER A 282 -6.94 5.53 -8.35
C SER A 282 -6.27 5.08 -9.63
N PHE A 283 -5.40 5.94 -10.12
CA PHE A 283 -4.52 5.69 -11.25
C PHE A 283 -3.11 6.17 -10.88
N GLY A 284 -2.11 5.32 -11.08
CA GLY A 284 -0.72 5.65 -10.80
C GLY A 284 0.22 5.13 -11.87
N PHE A 285 1.42 5.67 -11.85
CA PHE A 285 2.53 5.21 -12.69
C PHE A 285 3.85 5.30 -11.93
N GLY A 286 4.72 4.32 -12.21
CA GLY A 286 6.05 4.24 -11.65
C GLY A 286 7.01 5.22 -12.28
N LEU A 287 8.00 5.62 -11.50
CA LEU A 287 9.07 6.53 -11.91
C LEU A 287 10.44 5.85 -11.91
N THR A 288 10.55 4.67 -11.30
CA THR A 288 11.79 3.90 -11.17
C THR A 288 11.59 2.48 -11.69
N GLU A 289 12.66 1.79 -12.02
CA GLU A 289 12.65 0.43 -12.57
C GLU A 289 11.97 -0.59 -11.65
N ASP A 290 12.09 -0.43 -10.32
CA ASP A 290 11.48 -1.31 -9.33
C ASP A 290 9.99 -0.99 -9.07
N SER A 291 9.44 0.00 -9.77
CA SER A 291 8.04 0.38 -9.63
C SER A 291 7.16 -0.28 -10.69
N PRO A 292 5.89 -0.56 -10.40
CA PRO A 292 4.96 -0.92 -11.46
C PRO A 292 4.78 0.24 -12.43
N ASP A 293 4.79 -0.04 -13.74
CA ASP A 293 4.59 0.99 -14.78
C ASP A 293 3.22 1.63 -14.69
N VAL A 294 2.20 0.82 -14.40
CA VAL A 294 0.80 1.26 -14.27
C VAL A 294 0.17 0.63 -13.04
N LEU A 295 -0.52 1.46 -12.28
CA LEU A 295 -1.35 1.04 -11.15
C LEU A 295 -2.77 1.53 -11.35
N LEU A 296 -3.74 0.65 -11.18
CA LEU A 296 -5.16 0.99 -11.13
C LEU A 296 -5.72 0.49 -9.80
N GLY A 297 -6.54 1.30 -9.17
CA GLY A 297 -7.14 0.94 -7.89
C GLY A 297 -8.62 1.33 -7.81
N LEU A 298 -9.35 0.51 -7.07
CA LEU A 298 -10.74 0.74 -6.69
C LEU A 298 -10.86 0.45 -5.20
N SER A 299 -11.48 1.35 -4.45
CA SER A 299 -11.79 1.14 -3.02
C SER A 299 -13.25 1.45 -2.74
N LEU A 300 -13.92 0.50 -2.09
CA LEU A 300 -15.35 0.52 -1.82
C LEU A 300 -15.60 0.26 -0.32
N PRO A 301 -16.27 1.17 0.41
CA PRO A 301 -16.75 0.87 1.75
C PRO A 301 -17.95 -0.09 1.67
N ILE A 302 -17.94 -1.13 2.50
CA ILE A 302 -19.02 -2.11 2.64
C ILE A 302 -19.82 -1.76 3.88
N ASP A 303 -21.14 -1.67 3.74
CA ASP A 303 -22.05 -1.36 4.85
C ASP A 303 -22.50 -2.62 5.59
N PHE A 304 -22.34 -2.63 6.91
CA PHE A 304 -22.82 -3.68 7.79
C PHE A 304 -24.21 -3.45 8.37
N SER A 305 -24.85 -2.33 8.05
CA SER A 305 -26.14 -1.98 8.67
C SER A 305 -27.25 -3.02 8.45
N GLY A 306 -27.10 -3.89 7.45
CA GLY A 306 -27.98 -5.04 7.20
C GLY A 306 -27.60 -6.34 7.91
N LEU A 307 -26.45 -6.42 8.57
CA LEU A 307 -25.95 -7.63 9.24
C LEU A 307 -26.07 -7.57 10.78
N LYS A 308 -26.65 -6.52 11.35
CA LYS A 308 -26.95 -6.52 12.79
C LYS A 308 -28.01 -7.59 13.03
N PRO A 309 -27.72 -8.65 13.81
CA PRO A 309 -28.75 -9.57 14.28
C PRO A 309 -29.75 -8.72 15.09
N GLY A 310 -31.03 -8.84 14.75
CA GLY A 310 -32.12 -7.99 15.13
C GLY A 310 -32.05 -7.36 16.51
N ALA A 311 -32.27 -6.06 16.54
CA ALA A 311 -32.64 -5.34 17.73
C ALA A 311 -34.09 -5.67 18.11
#